data_9692f4979fb98aec11674d44bd0d0a12
#
_entry.id   9692f4979fb98aec11674d44bd0d0a12
#
_cell.length_a   1.000
_cell.length_b   1.000
_cell.length_c   1.000
_cell.angle_alpha   90.00
_cell.angle_beta   90.00
_cell.angle_gamma   90.00
#
_symmetry.space_group_name_H-M   'P 1'
#
loop_
_entity.id
_entity.type
_entity.pdbx_description
1 polymer ?
#
loop_
_entity_poly.entity_id
_entity_poly.type
_entity_poly.pdbx_seq_one_letter_code
_entity_poly.pdbx_strand_id
1 'polypeptide(L)'
;IKNVKGNESYTVDADGNLVWNADGSDIYYQGTAENSELPVGMQITYKLDGEEVSPKDIVGKSGKLEMTIKYSNASKKQVTVAGEKKDIYTPFLMATGMILPVDKFDNIDIDNGKVLSEGENNIVIAYGMPGLSESLDLKNVDLGDDVDVDTDELNDKITDSVKITADVKDFSMSQTYTVATADL
;
A
#
# COMPACT_ATOMS: atom_id res chain seq x y z
N ILE A 1 -15.60 -14.60 14.28
CA ILE A 1 -16.40 -14.13 13.13
C ILE A 1 -17.70 -13.53 13.65
N LYS A 2 -18.11 -12.41 13.09
CA LYS A 2 -19.35 -11.71 13.44
C LYS A 2 -20.03 -11.23 12.16
N ASN A 3 -21.34 -11.53 12.00
CA ASN A 3 -22.16 -10.88 10.97
C ASN A 3 -22.34 -9.40 11.36
N VAL A 4 -22.04 -8.49 10.45
CA VAL A 4 -22.10 -7.03 10.69
C VAL A 4 -23.30 -6.36 10.04
N LYS A 5 -24.05 -7.10 9.21
CA LYS A 5 -25.27 -6.61 8.56
C LYS A 5 -26.19 -7.81 8.27
N GLY A 6 -27.38 -7.81 8.88
CA GLY A 6 -28.35 -8.90 8.75
C GLY A 6 -28.31 -9.90 9.92
N ASN A 7 -29.06 -10.96 9.79
CA ASN A 7 -29.23 -12.01 10.82
C ASN A 7 -28.81 -13.41 10.33
N GLU A 8 -28.15 -13.50 9.19
CA GLU A 8 -27.72 -14.75 8.59
C GLU A 8 -26.74 -15.45 9.54
N SER A 9 -26.93 -16.75 9.68
CA SER A 9 -26.10 -17.61 10.50
C SER A 9 -25.09 -18.38 9.65
N TYR A 10 -24.04 -18.86 10.28
CA TYR A 10 -23.06 -19.73 9.66
C TYR A 10 -22.79 -20.97 10.51
N THR A 11 -22.28 -21.99 9.85
CA THR A 11 -21.68 -23.18 10.47
C THR A 11 -20.23 -23.31 10.01
N VAL A 12 -19.44 -24.05 10.75
CA VAL A 12 -18.07 -24.40 10.36
C VAL A 12 -18.09 -25.86 9.94
N ASP A 13 -17.64 -26.16 8.72
CA ASP A 13 -17.57 -27.53 8.22
C ASP A 13 -16.37 -28.31 8.81
N ALA A 14 -16.20 -29.55 8.42
CA ALA A 14 -15.14 -30.43 8.94
C ALA A 14 -13.73 -29.97 8.49
N ASP A 15 -13.63 -29.20 7.42
CA ASP A 15 -12.39 -28.65 6.87
C ASP A 15 -12.08 -27.24 7.42
N GLY A 16 -12.95 -26.70 8.29
CA GLY A 16 -12.78 -25.37 8.91
C GLY A 16 -13.33 -24.22 8.07
N ASN A 17 -14.06 -24.48 6.97
CA ASN A 17 -14.64 -23.44 6.15
C ASN A 17 -15.93 -22.90 6.77
N LEU A 18 -16.19 -21.61 6.57
CA LEU A 18 -17.44 -20.97 6.97
C LEU A 18 -18.50 -21.20 5.91
N VAL A 19 -19.59 -21.85 6.29
CA VAL A 19 -20.74 -22.08 5.42
C VAL A 19 -21.89 -21.21 5.91
N TRP A 20 -22.24 -20.18 5.14
CA TRP A 20 -23.31 -19.24 5.46
C TRP A 20 -24.65 -19.70 4.91
N ASN A 21 -25.70 -19.58 5.71
CA ASN A 21 -27.07 -19.69 5.24
C ASN A 21 -27.55 -18.32 4.73
N ALA A 22 -27.19 -18.00 3.48
CA ALA A 22 -27.41 -16.68 2.91
C ALA A 22 -28.86 -16.46 2.42
N ASP A 23 -29.59 -17.54 2.07
CA ASP A 23 -30.96 -17.48 1.53
C ASP A 23 -31.14 -16.39 0.44
N GLY A 24 -30.11 -16.27 -0.43
CA GLY A 24 -30.08 -15.30 -1.52
C GLY A 24 -29.66 -13.87 -1.13
N SER A 25 -29.28 -13.65 0.14
CA SER A 25 -28.79 -12.37 0.63
C SER A 25 -27.27 -12.25 0.52
N ASP A 26 -26.79 -11.01 0.36
CA ASP A 26 -25.36 -10.70 0.50
C ASP A 26 -24.93 -10.83 1.96
N ILE A 27 -23.79 -11.47 2.20
CA ILE A 27 -23.26 -11.66 3.54
C ILE A 27 -22.17 -10.62 3.82
N TYR A 28 -22.31 -9.90 4.92
CA TYR A 28 -21.33 -8.96 5.42
C TYR A 28 -20.84 -9.42 6.79
N TYR A 29 -19.58 -9.82 6.88
CA TYR A 29 -19.03 -10.31 8.15
C TYR A 29 -17.68 -9.67 8.46
N GLN A 30 -17.37 -9.64 9.75
CA GLN A 30 -16.07 -9.26 10.28
C GLN A 30 -15.46 -10.47 10.99
N GLY A 31 -14.19 -10.74 10.71
CA GLY A 31 -13.42 -11.77 11.39
C GLY A 31 -12.15 -11.19 12.00
N THR A 32 -11.70 -11.82 13.08
CA THR A 32 -10.37 -11.64 13.63
C THR A 32 -9.62 -12.95 13.46
N ALA A 33 -8.50 -12.90 12.75
CA ALA A 33 -7.60 -14.04 12.64
C ALA A 33 -6.52 -13.91 13.72
N GLU A 34 -6.33 -14.97 14.49
CA GLU A 34 -5.25 -15.08 15.47
C GLU A 34 -4.04 -15.73 14.81
N ASN A 35 -2.84 -15.19 15.08
CA ASN A 35 -1.56 -15.71 14.57
C ASN A 35 -1.45 -15.80 13.04
N SER A 36 -2.14 -14.92 12.31
CA SER A 36 -1.98 -14.83 10.85
C SER A 36 -0.90 -13.80 10.51
N GLU A 37 0.08 -14.22 9.72
CA GLU A 37 1.03 -13.31 9.09
C GLU A 37 0.40 -12.74 7.83
N LEU A 38 0.38 -11.40 7.73
CA LEU A 38 -0.07 -10.76 6.49
C LEU A 38 1.01 -10.93 5.41
N PRO A 39 0.61 -11.23 4.16
CA PRO A 39 1.57 -11.37 3.06
C PRO A 39 2.22 -10.05 2.67
N VAL A 40 1.63 -8.92 3.05
CA VAL A 40 2.14 -7.58 2.78
C VAL A 40 2.11 -6.72 4.03
N GLY A 41 3.00 -5.74 4.08
CA GLY A 41 3.09 -4.78 5.18
C GLY A 41 3.33 -3.36 4.67
N MET A 42 3.16 -2.39 5.56
CA MET A 42 3.41 -0.98 5.28
C MET A 42 4.00 -0.30 6.51
N GLN A 43 4.97 0.57 6.28
CA GLN A 43 5.57 1.42 7.29
C GLN A 43 5.63 2.85 6.78
N ILE A 44 5.33 3.84 7.64
CA ILE A 44 5.50 5.25 7.33
C ILE A 44 6.59 5.82 8.25
N THR A 45 7.55 6.52 7.67
CA THR A 45 8.55 7.31 8.38
C THR A 45 8.38 8.79 8.07
N TYR A 46 8.78 9.63 9.00
CA TYR A 46 8.62 11.07 8.92
C TYR A 46 9.94 11.78 9.13
N LYS A 47 10.21 12.81 8.31
CA LYS A 47 11.25 13.79 8.56
C LYS A 47 10.65 15.17 8.56
N LEU A 48 11.12 16.04 9.46
CA LEU A 48 10.77 17.44 9.51
C LEU A 48 12.06 18.27 9.41
N ASP A 49 12.11 19.16 8.43
CA ASP A 49 13.31 19.96 8.11
C ASP A 49 14.59 19.10 7.89
N GLY A 50 14.38 17.87 7.35
CA GLY A 50 15.45 16.92 7.05
C GLY A 50 15.83 15.98 8.22
N GLU A 51 15.34 16.21 9.42
CA GLU A 51 15.60 15.35 10.59
C GLU A 51 14.47 14.34 10.82
N GLU A 52 14.83 13.10 11.11
CA GLU A 52 13.87 12.04 11.42
C GLU A 52 13.10 12.37 12.71
N VAL A 53 11.77 12.19 12.68
CA VAL A 53 10.89 12.49 13.79
C VAL A 53 9.86 11.38 13.98
N SER A 54 9.56 11.04 15.24
CA SER A 54 8.55 10.02 15.51
C SER A 54 7.13 10.54 15.24
N PRO A 55 6.15 9.65 14.94
CA PRO A 55 4.75 10.04 14.74
C PRO A 55 4.12 10.81 15.91
N LYS A 56 4.62 10.58 17.14
CA LYS A 56 4.11 11.28 18.34
C LYS A 56 4.72 12.66 18.48
N ASP A 57 5.99 12.79 18.11
CA ASP A 57 6.76 14.02 18.31
C ASP A 57 6.54 15.06 17.21
N ILE A 58 6.01 14.64 16.04
CA ILE A 58 5.70 15.55 14.94
C ILE A 58 4.39 16.33 15.15
N VAL A 59 3.47 15.81 15.94
CA VAL A 59 2.17 16.46 16.18
C VAL A 59 2.34 17.88 16.72
N GLY A 60 1.65 18.83 16.09
CA GLY A 60 1.70 20.26 16.42
C GLY A 60 2.94 21.00 15.89
N LYS A 61 3.88 20.31 15.24
CA LYS A 61 5.06 20.95 14.65
C LYS A 61 4.77 21.52 13.26
N SER A 62 5.62 22.47 12.86
CA SER A 62 5.59 23.11 11.55
C SER A 62 6.95 23.03 10.92
N GLY A 63 7.03 22.93 9.58
CA GLY A 63 8.28 22.85 8.83
C GLY A 63 8.10 22.15 7.49
N LYS A 64 9.20 21.79 6.84
CA LYS A 64 9.20 20.99 5.63
C LYS A 64 9.08 19.51 5.99
N LEU A 65 7.95 18.92 5.64
CA LEU A 65 7.65 17.52 5.88
C LEU A 65 8.14 16.65 4.71
N GLU A 66 8.77 15.53 5.04
CA GLU A 66 8.96 14.38 4.16
C GLU A 66 8.36 13.16 4.83
N MET A 67 7.38 12.52 4.19
CA MET A 67 6.85 11.21 4.58
C MET A 67 7.32 10.18 3.56
N THR A 68 7.85 9.07 4.05
CA THR A 68 8.18 7.92 3.20
C THR A 68 7.31 6.75 3.60
N ILE A 69 6.51 6.26 2.67
CA ILE A 69 5.72 5.04 2.80
C ILE A 69 6.55 3.92 2.19
N LYS A 70 6.88 2.90 2.97
CA LYS A 70 7.54 1.70 2.49
C LYS A 70 6.59 0.52 2.57
N TYR A 71 6.34 -0.11 1.43
CA TYR A 71 5.58 -1.34 1.33
C TYR A 71 6.52 -2.56 1.38
N SER A 72 6.03 -3.66 1.91
CA SER A 72 6.78 -4.92 1.96
C SER A 72 5.89 -6.08 1.51
N ASN A 73 6.52 -7.10 0.93
CA ASN A 73 5.87 -8.32 0.48
C ASN A 73 6.63 -9.53 1.02
N ALA A 74 5.96 -10.35 1.80
CA ALA A 74 6.52 -11.56 2.41
C ALA A 74 6.18 -12.85 1.63
N SER A 75 5.48 -12.74 0.48
CA SER A 75 5.03 -13.90 -0.30
C SER A 75 6.09 -14.51 -1.21
N LYS A 76 7.36 -14.24 -0.94
CA LYS A 76 8.51 -14.70 -1.73
C LYS A 76 8.55 -16.21 -1.89
N LYS A 77 8.71 -16.67 -3.14
CA LYS A 77 8.88 -18.09 -3.48
C LYS A 77 10.02 -18.26 -4.46
N GLN A 78 10.84 -19.30 -4.26
CA GLN A 78 11.86 -19.67 -5.22
C GLN A 78 11.27 -20.61 -6.28
N VAL A 79 11.45 -20.25 -7.54
CA VAL A 79 11.06 -21.03 -8.71
C VAL A 79 12.25 -21.28 -9.63
N THR A 80 12.14 -22.28 -10.51
CA THR A 80 13.16 -22.53 -11.53
C THR A 80 12.60 -22.08 -12.88
N VAL A 81 13.22 -21.08 -13.49
CA VAL A 81 12.87 -20.56 -14.81
C VAL A 81 14.07 -20.75 -15.75
N ALA A 82 13.87 -21.42 -16.86
CA ALA A 82 14.94 -21.71 -17.83
C ALA A 82 16.20 -22.37 -17.22
N GLY A 83 16.03 -23.16 -16.14
CA GLY A 83 17.14 -23.83 -15.45
C GLY A 83 17.81 -23.02 -14.34
N GLU A 84 17.44 -21.74 -14.18
CA GLU A 84 17.96 -20.86 -13.13
C GLU A 84 16.94 -20.71 -11.99
N LYS A 85 17.43 -20.66 -10.75
CA LYS A 85 16.59 -20.38 -9.58
C LYS A 85 16.36 -18.88 -9.49
N LYS A 86 15.09 -18.47 -9.50
CA LYS A 86 14.67 -17.09 -9.32
C LYS A 86 13.70 -16.97 -8.16
N ASP A 87 13.79 -15.87 -7.45
CA ASP A 87 12.83 -15.49 -6.42
C ASP A 87 11.70 -14.70 -7.07
N ILE A 88 10.47 -15.11 -6.87
CA ILE A 88 9.28 -14.40 -7.32
C ILE A 88 8.35 -14.11 -6.15
N TYR A 89 7.61 -13.04 -6.26
CA TYR A 89 6.59 -12.64 -5.30
C TYR A 89 5.21 -12.75 -5.91
N THR A 90 4.19 -13.05 -5.11
CA THR A 90 2.81 -12.81 -5.52
C THR A 90 2.67 -11.31 -5.78
N PRO A 91 2.23 -10.88 -6.98
CA PRO A 91 2.09 -9.46 -7.26
C PRO A 91 0.97 -8.87 -6.42
N PHE A 92 1.29 -7.83 -5.65
CA PHE A 92 0.31 -7.03 -4.93
C PHE A 92 0.40 -5.58 -5.38
N LEU A 93 -0.75 -5.00 -5.73
CA LEU A 93 -0.91 -3.55 -5.78
C LEU A 93 -1.32 -3.07 -4.38
N MET A 94 -0.57 -2.15 -3.83
CA MET A 94 -0.87 -1.46 -2.58
C MET A 94 -1.19 0.00 -2.85
N ALA A 95 -2.30 0.48 -2.30
CA ALA A 95 -2.70 1.87 -2.39
C ALA A 95 -2.96 2.42 -0.99
N THR A 96 -2.29 3.52 -0.65
CA THR A 96 -2.46 4.21 0.63
C THR A 96 -3.10 5.57 0.41
N GLY A 97 -4.30 5.75 0.96
CA GLY A 97 -5.04 7.01 0.95
C GLY A 97 -4.89 7.78 2.26
N MET A 98 -4.71 9.09 2.17
CA MET A 98 -4.71 9.99 3.32
C MET A 98 -5.41 11.31 2.97
N ILE A 99 -5.98 11.94 3.99
CA ILE A 99 -6.66 13.23 3.88
C ILE A 99 -5.82 14.26 4.62
N LEU A 100 -5.36 15.27 3.89
CA LEU A 100 -4.51 16.34 4.39
C LEU A 100 -5.25 17.68 4.29
N PRO A 101 -5.65 18.31 5.42
CA PRO A 101 -6.33 19.60 5.41
C PRO A 101 -5.49 20.70 4.76
N VAL A 102 -6.11 21.55 3.91
CA VAL A 102 -5.42 22.62 3.18
C VAL A 102 -4.90 23.75 4.08
N ASP A 103 -5.50 23.92 5.26
CA ASP A 103 -5.04 24.90 6.26
C ASP A 103 -3.77 24.47 7.00
N LYS A 104 -3.39 23.19 6.86
CA LYS A 104 -2.23 22.59 7.54
C LYS A 104 -1.15 22.08 6.58
N PHE A 105 -1.52 21.71 5.37
CA PHE A 105 -0.60 21.13 4.38
C PHE A 105 -0.67 21.92 3.08
N ASP A 106 0.46 22.45 2.66
CA ASP A 106 0.65 23.19 1.43
C ASP A 106 1.79 22.59 0.60
N ASN A 107 1.85 22.92 -0.69
CA ASN A 107 2.90 22.47 -1.62
C ASN A 107 3.12 20.95 -1.59
N ILE A 108 2.03 20.18 -1.56
CA ILE A 108 2.10 18.71 -1.51
C ILE A 108 2.59 18.19 -2.85
N ASP A 109 3.66 17.39 -2.81
CA ASP A 109 4.21 16.65 -3.95
C ASP A 109 4.37 15.17 -3.61
N ILE A 110 4.25 14.30 -4.60
CA ILE A 110 4.34 12.85 -4.47
C ILE A 110 5.03 12.24 -5.69
N ASP A 111 6.00 11.37 -5.47
CA ASP A 111 6.76 10.72 -6.54
C ASP A 111 5.99 9.59 -7.24
N ASN A 112 5.19 8.80 -6.51
CA ASN A 112 4.36 7.74 -7.10
C ASN A 112 2.95 7.72 -6.53
N GLY A 113 2.05 8.50 -7.13
CA GLY A 113 0.68 8.64 -6.65
C GLY A 113 -0.06 9.80 -7.28
N LYS A 114 -1.09 10.27 -6.59
CA LYS A 114 -1.91 11.41 -6.99
C LYS A 114 -2.28 12.28 -5.80
N VAL A 115 -2.34 13.57 -6.03
CA VAL A 115 -2.91 14.55 -5.12
C VAL A 115 -4.17 15.13 -5.78
N LEU A 116 -5.30 15.02 -5.10
CA LEU A 116 -6.59 15.55 -5.53
C LEU A 116 -7.04 16.59 -4.52
N SER A 117 -7.22 17.84 -4.95
CA SER A 117 -7.72 18.91 -4.08
C SER A 117 -9.24 18.92 -4.12
N GLU A 118 -9.87 18.78 -2.98
CA GLU A 118 -11.33 18.77 -2.83
C GLU A 118 -11.75 19.64 -1.63
N GLY A 119 -12.17 20.85 -1.92
CA GLY A 119 -12.63 21.82 -0.92
C GLY A 119 -11.56 22.16 0.11
N GLU A 120 -11.77 21.80 1.37
CA GLU A 120 -10.88 22.08 2.49
C GLU A 120 -9.81 20.98 2.70
N ASN A 121 -9.75 19.97 1.82
CA ASN A 121 -8.86 18.84 1.95
C ASN A 121 -8.11 18.53 0.65
N ASN A 122 -6.90 18.03 0.79
CA ASN A 122 -6.18 17.33 -0.25
C ASN A 122 -6.27 15.82 0.04
N ILE A 123 -6.72 15.05 -0.96
CA ILE A 123 -6.71 13.60 -0.91
C ILE A 123 -5.44 13.13 -1.61
N VAL A 124 -4.55 12.50 -0.87
CA VAL A 124 -3.31 11.94 -1.41
C VAL A 124 -3.46 10.43 -1.50
N ILE A 125 -3.14 9.87 -2.67
CA ILE A 125 -3.18 8.44 -2.92
C ILE A 125 -1.81 8.01 -3.42
N ALA A 126 -1.09 7.25 -2.61
CA ALA A 126 0.21 6.65 -2.93
C ALA A 126 0.03 5.22 -3.43
N TYR A 127 0.84 4.80 -4.41
CA TYR A 127 0.80 3.44 -4.95
C TYR A 127 2.15 2.75 -4.80
N GLY A 128 2.12 1.42 -4.61
CA GLY A 128 3.33 0.60 -4.61
C GLY A 128 3.03 -0.85 -5.00
N MET A 129 4.04 -1.51 -5.58
CA MET A 129 3.97 -2.92 -5.98
C MET A 129 5.20 -3.67 -5.44
N PRO A 130 5.25 -3.93 -4.11
CA PRO A 130 6.44 -4.47 -3.47
C PRO A 130 6.82 -5.86 -4.01
N GLY A 131 8.09 -6.03 -4.39
CA GLY A 131 8.64 -7.27 -4.91
C GLY A 131 8.38 -7.53 -6.41
N LEU A 132 7.59 -6.68 -7.08
CA LEU A 132 7.27 -6.90 -8.50
C LEU A 132 8.49 -6.59 -9.39
N SER A 133 9.20 -5.51 -9.17
CA SER A 133 10.42 -5.17 -9.90
C SER A 133 11.48 -6.27 -9.76
N GLU A 134 11.64 -6.85 -8.56
CA GLU A 134 12.55 -7.98 -8.31
C GLU A 134 12.08 -9.25 -9.04
N SER A 135 10.76 -9.54 -9.04
CA SER A 135 10.19 -10.70 -9.72
C SER A 135 10.35 -10.64 -11.24
N LEU A 136 10.22 -9.44 -11.83
CA LEU A 136 10.34 -9.21 -13.27
C LEU A 136 11.79 -9.06 -13.72
N ASP A 137 12.74 -8.89 -12.77
CA ASP A 137 14.18 -8.69 -13.03
C ASP A 137 14.45 -7.53 -14.02
N LEU A 138 13.64 -6.47 -13.94
CA LEU A 138 13.60 -5.37 -14.91
C LEU A 138 14.95 -4.69 -15.14
N LYS A 139 15.84 -4.73 -14.15
CA LYS A 139 17.20 -4.17 -14.26
C LYS A 139 18.12 -4.93 -15.21
N ASN A 140 17.79 -6.19 -15.51
CA ASN A 140 18.60 -7.09 -16.33
C ASN A 140 17.86 -7.55 -17.59
N VAL A 141 16.66 -7.04 -17.85
CA VAL A 141 15.89 -7.39 -19.05
C VAL A 141 16.40 -6.56 -20.23
N ASP A 142 16.99 -7.24 -21.19
CA ASP A 142 17.24 -6.70 -22.52
C ASP A 142 16.04 -7.03 -23.42
N LEU A 143 15.19 -6.04 -23.68
CA LEU A 143 14.00 -6.20 -24.52
C LEU A 143 14.32 -6.15 -26.01
N GLY A 144 15.59 -5.90 -26.40
CA GLY A 144 16.01 -5.71 -27.79
C GLY A 144 15.58 -4.35 -28.36
N ASP A 145 16.21 -3.96 -29.45
CA ASP A 145 16.04 -2.64 -30.08
C ASP A 145 14.62 -2.39 -30.67
N ASP A 146 13.79 -3.41 -30.78
CA ASP A 146 12.44 -3.33 -31.38
C ASP A 146 11.32 -3.01 -30.36
N VAL A 147 11.63 -2.94 -29.07
CA VAL A 147 10.64 -2.69 -28.00
C VAL A 147 10.89 -1.31 -27.41
N ASP A 148 10.02 -0.36 -27.75
CA ASP A 148 10.05 1.02 -27.22
C ASP A 148 9.41 1.08 -25.82
N VAL A 149 10.01 0.37 -24.86
CA VAL A 149 9.64 0.42 -23.42
C VAL A 149 10.84 0.90 -22.64
N ASP A 150 10.69 2.05 -22.00
CA ASP A 150 11.66 2.55 -21.03
C ASP A 150 11.55 1.72 -19.75
N THR A 151 12.49 0.76 -19.60
CA THR A 151 12.54 -0.12 -18.42
C THR A 151 12.87 0.64 -17.14
N ASP A 152 13.56 1.77 -17.23
CA ASP A 152 13.87 2.63 -16.08
C ASP A 152 12.60 3.35 -15.64
N GLU A 153 11.83 3.94 -16.55
CA GLU A 153 10.54 4.56 -16.23
C GLU A 153 9.56 3.54 -15.67
N LEU A 154 9.49 2.32 -16.22
CA LEU A 154 8.66 1.25 -15.70
C LEU A 154 9.08 0.84 -14.29
N ASN A 155 10.39 0.70 -14.04
CA ASN A 155 10.93 0.34 -12.73
C ASN A 155 10.63 1.42 -11.69
N ASP A 156 10.65 2.69 -12.07
CA ASP A 156 10.29 3.82 -11.19
C ASP A 156 8.80 3.81 -10.81
N LYS A 157 7.93 3.32 -11.70
CA LYS A 157 6.49 3.15 -11.43
C LYS A 157 6.18 1.92 -10.57
N ILE A 158 7.00 0.87 -10.69
CA ILE A 158 6.88 -0.37 -9.92
C ILE A 158 7.76 -0.26 -8.66
N THR A 159 7.44 0.68 -7.80
CA THR A 159 8.22 0.94 -6.57
C THR A 159 7.61 0.26 -5.35
N ASP A 160 8.45 -0.03 -4.36
CA ASP A 160 8.05 -0.43 -3.01
C ASP A 160 8.06 0.73 -2.00
N SER A 161 8.44 1.92 -2.46
CA SER A 161 8.60 3.10 -1.60
C SER A 161 8.03 4.33 -2.29
N VAL A 162 7.24 5.10 -1.55
CA VAL A 162 6.65 6.36 -2.04
C VAL A 162 7.03 7.48 -1.10
N LYS A 163 7.52 8.57 -1.67
CA LYS A 163 7.85 9.79 -0.95
C LYS A 163 6.80 10.86 -1.21
N ILE A 164 6.36 11.48 -0.11
CA ILE A 164 5.46 12.63 -0.11
C ILE A 164 6.17 13.78 0.59
N THR A 165 6.19 14.95 -0.02
CA THR A 165 6.70 16.16 0.59
C THR A 165 5.59 17.20 0.72
N ALA A 166 5.66 18.03 1.76
CA ALA A 166 4.72 19.14 1.97
C ALA A 166 5.33 20.20 2.87
N ASP A 167 4.84 21.42 2.76
CA ASP A 167 5.03 22.44 3.80
C ASP A 167 3.90 22.25 4.83
N VAL A 168 4.26 22.05 6.11
CA VAL A 168 3.27 21.75 7.15
C VAL A 168 3.24 22.82 8.22
N LYS A 169 2.04 23.13 8.69
CA LYS A 169 1.76 24.03 9.80
C LYS A 169 0.89 23.31 10.82
N ASP A 170 1.33 23.24 12.08
CA ASP A 170 0.60 22.57 13.15
C ASP A 170 0.17 21.16 12.75
N PHE A 171 1.18 20.30 12.47
CA PHE A 171 0.95 18.95 11.93
C PHE A 171 -0.12 18.18 12.71
N SER A 172 -1.16 17.81 12.02
CA SER A 172 -2.10 16.80 12.49
C SER A 172 -2.67 16.08 11.29
N MET A 173 -2.72 14.78 11.36
CA MET A 173 -3.19 13.93 10.26
C MET A 173 -4.28 13.00 10.79
N SER A 174 -5.33 12.81 10.00
CA SER A 174 -6.36 11.83 10.26
C SER A 174 -5.87 10.41 9.96
N GLN A 175 -6.76 9.44 10.01
CA GLN A 175 -6.43 8.05 9.70
C GLN A 175 -5.96 7.90 8.26
N THR A 176 -4.94 7.06 8.04
CA THR A 176 -4.54 6.56 6.74
C THR A 176 -5.17 5.19 6.49
N TYR A 177 -5.53 4.92 5.25
CA TYR A 177 -6.10 3.65 4.83
C TYR A 177 -5.23 3.04 3.75
N THR A 178 -4.81 1.80 3.96
CA THR A 178 -4.06 1.05 2.95
C THR A 178 -4.87 -0.16 2.51
N VAL A 179 -5.02 -0.29 1.21
CA VAL A 179 -5.64 -1.46 0.56
C VAL A 179 -4.57 -2.21 -0.21
N ALA A 180 -4.57 -3.52 -0.12
CA ALA A 180 -3.73 -4.40 -0.90
C ALA A 180 -4.61 -5.37 -1.68
N THR A 181 -4.32 -5.54 -2.98
CA THR A 181 -4.99 -6.53 -3.84
C THR A 181 -3.97 -7.29 -4.66
N ALA A 182 -4.20 -8.59 -4.82
CA ALA A 182 -3.44 -9.46 -5.74
C ALA A 182 -4.24 -9.75 -7.03
N ASP A 183 -5.44 -9.21 -7.14
CA ASP A 183 -6.30 -9.30 -8.32
C ASP A 183 -5.98 -8.09 -9.23
N LEU A 184 -4.99 -8.30 -10.12
CA LEU A 184 -4.45 -7.30 -11.06
C LEU A 184 -4.89 -7.60 -12.47
#